data_a8e0dca4cfc2293a5c2996483d8f097a
#
_entry.id   a8e0dca4cfc2293a5c2996483d8f097a
#
_cell.length_a   1.000
_cell.length_b   1.000
_cell.length_c   1.000
_cell.angle_alpha   90.00
_cell.angle_beta   90.00
_cell.angle_gamma   90.00
#
_symmetry.space_group_name_H-M   'P 1'
#
loop_
_entity.id
_entity.type
_entity.pdbx_description
1 polymer ?
#
loop_
_entity_poly.entity_id
_entity_poly.type
_entity_poly.pdbx_seq_one_letter_code
_entity_poly.pdbx_strand_id
1 'polypeptide(L)'
;IRDQPRSRGLGDVYKRQGDTICDEQHPVILESMEFPEPVIELAIEPKTKAGQGKMGEALAKLAEEDPTFRAHTNQETGQTIIAGMGELHLEIIVDRLLREFHVEANVGAPQVAYKEAFTKAVEVDSKYAKQSGGRGQYGHCKVKFEPLEANCEKFEFDPKANILINDPPTLLFESTVVGGSIPKEYIPAVGEGIQEAAQAGILGGFPVLGVHANVYDGSYHEVDSSEMAFHIAGSMAFKEAM
;
A
#
# COMPACT_ATOMS: atom_id res chain seq x y z
N ILE A 1 8.73 -17.45 -20.30
CA ILE A 1 10.03 -17.52 -21.00
C ILE A 1 10.66 -16.16 -20.78
N ARG A 2 11.60 -16.06 -19.84
CA ARG A 2 12.44 -14.86 -19.72
C ARG A 2 13.53 -14.97 -20.76
N ASP A 3 13.67 -13.96 -21.63
CA ASP A 3 14.80 -13.83 -22.52
C ASP A 3 16.10 -13.90 -21.71
N GLN A 4 16.84 -14.99 -21.89
CA GLN A 4 18.15 -15.13 -21.27
C GLN A 4 19.20 -14.41 -22.12
N PRO A 5 20.07 -13.60 -21.53
CA PRO A 5 21.13 -12.93 -22.29
C PRO A 5 22.05 -13.97 -22.91
N ARG A 6 22.33 -13.82 -24.19
CA ARG A 6 23.26 -14.67 -24.95
C ARG A 6 24.66 -14.63 -24.31
N SER A 7 25.07 -15.70 -23.65
CA SER A 7 26.42 -15.79 -23.11
C SER A 7 27.39 -16.39 -24.12
N ARG A 8 28.36 -15.64 -24.53
CA ARG A 8 29.54 -16.12 -25.22
C ARG A 8 30.62 -16.53 -24.20
N GLY A 9 30.42 -17.64 -23.53
CA GLY A 9 31.38 -18.19 -22.58
C GLY A 9 30.75 -18.51 -21.23
N LEU A 10 31.14 -19.65 -20.68
CA LEU A 10 30.58 -20.22 -19.45
C LEU A 10 30.94 -19.46 -18.17
N GLY A 11 31.64 -18.32 -18.25
CA GLY A 11 32.15 -17.57 -17.11
C GLY A 11 31.36 -16.34 -16.68
N ASP A 12 30.58 -15.71 -17.59
CA ASP A 12 30.04 -14.36 -17.37
C ASP A 12 28.53 -14.29 -17.18
N VAL A 13 27.82 -15.40 -17.06
CA VAL A 13 26.37 -15.41 -16.81
C VAL A 13 26.12 -15.84 -15.39
N TYR A 14 25.51 -14.96 -14.62
CA TYR A 14 24.96 -15.30 -13.30
C TYR A 14 23.90 -16.37 -13.45
N LYS A 15 24.27 -17.61 -13.12
CA LYS A 15 23.38 -18.75 -13.10
C LYS A 15 22.85 -18.93 -11.71
N ARG A 16 21.53 -19.00 -11.58
CA ARG A 16 20.88 -19.29 -10.31
C ARG A 16 20.80 -20.81 -10.12
N GLN A 17 20.79 -21.25 -8.89
CA GLN A 17 20.47 -22.64 -8.57
C GLN A 17 19.06 -22.94 -9.10
N GLY A 18 18.93 -24.03 -9.86
CA GLY A 18 17.67 -24.42 -10.52
C GLY A 18 17.51 -23.93 -11.96
N ASP A 19 18.44 -23.13 -12.50
CA ASP A 19 18.40 -22.75 -13.91
C ASP A 19 18.76 -23.95 -14.80
N THR A 20 17.95 -24.19 -15.83
CA THR A 20 18.24 -25.20 -16.84
C THR A 20 19.10 -24.59 -17.95
N ILE A 21 20.25 -25.23 -18.21
CA ILE A 21 21.13 -24.88 -19.34
C ILE A 21 20.82 -25.84 -20.46
N CYS A 22 20.35 -25.33 -21.58
CA CYS A 22 20.00 -26.15 -22.75
C CYS A 22 20.46 -25.51 -24.06
N ASP A 23 20.38 -26.29 -25.16
CA ASP A 23 20.63 -25.80 -26.50
C ASP A 23 19.53 -24.81 -26.95
N GLU A 24 19.93 -23.71 -27.62
CA GLU A 24 18.99 -22.70 -28.14
C GLU A 24 18.01 -23.30 -29.18
N GLN A 25 18.43 -24.33 -29.93
CA GLN A 25 17.59 -24.95 -30.97
C GLN A 25 16.62 -25.98 -30.43
N HIS A 26 16.91 -26.53 -29.23
CA HIS A 26 16.12 -27.55 -28.56
C HIS A 26 15.91 -27.17 -27.09
N PRO A 27 15.10 -26.16 -26.78
CA PRO A 27 14.89 -25.74 -25.41
C PRO A 27 14.14 -26.80 -24.62
N VAL A 28 14.77 -27.31 -23.57
CA VAL A 28 14.18 -28.25 -22.61
C VAL A 28 14.25 -27.60 -21.23
N ILE A 29 13.11 -27.50 -20.53
CA ILE A 29 13.05 -27.05 -19.14
C ILE A 29 12.99 -28.30 -18.26
N LEU A 30 14.00 -28.49 -17.41
CA LEU A 30 14.00 -29.53 -16.40
C LEU A 30 13.12 -29.12 -15.23
N GLU A 31 12.80 -30.09 -14.35
CA GLU A 31 12.03 -29.83 -13.14
C GLU A 31 12.65 -28.70 -12.28
N SER A 32 11.85 -27.71 -11.94
CA SER A 32 12.28 -26.60 -11.07
C SER A 32 12.34 -27.05 -9.62
N MET A 33 13.39 -26.67 -8.91
CA MET A 33 13.47 -26.90 -7.45
C MET A 33 12.48 -26.00 -6.73
N GLU A 34 11.67 -26.59 -5.86
CA GLU A 34 10.82 -25.85 -4.93
C GLU A 34 11.59 -25.64 -3.62
N PHE A 35 11.79 -24.38 -3.26
CA PHE A 35 12.42 -24.02 -2.00
C PHE A 35 11.34 -23.67 -0.97
N PRO A 36 11.53 -24.09 0.30
CA PRO A 36 10.61 -23.72 1.36
C PRO A 36 10.58 -22.20 1.57
N GLU A 37 9.43 -21.69 1.97
CA GLU A 37 9.31 -20.26 2.30
C GLU A 37 10.06 -19.92 3.58
N PRO A 38 10.65 -18.71 3.66
CA PRO A 38 11.29 -18.23 4.88
C PRO A 38 10.34 -18.22 6.07
N VAL A 39 10.86 -18.53 7.26
CA VAL A 39 10.08 -18.65 8.49
C VAL A 39 10.28 -17.45 9.43
N ILE A 40 11.45 -16.80 9.37
CA ILE A 40 11.82 -15.70 10.26
C ILE A 40 12.14 -14.46 9.43
N GLU A 41 11.70 -13.32 9.93
CA GLU A 41 11.97 -12.00 9.35
C GLU A 41 12.67 -11.10 10.37
N LEU A 42 13.65 -10.34 9.90
CA LEU A 42 14.35 -9.32 10.66
C LEU A 42 14.43 -8.04 9.84
N ALA A 43 14.34 -6.89 10.51
CA ALA A 43 14.62 -5.60 9.89
C ALA A 43 16.12 -5.33 9.92
N ILE A 44 16.65 -4.81 8.82
CA ILE A 44 18.05 -4.44 8.70
C ILE A 44 18.18 -2.99 8.22
N GLU A 45 18.97 -2.21 8.93
CA GLU A 45 19.19 -0.80 8.61
C GLU A 45 20.68 -0.49 8.56
N PRO A 46 21.18 0.17 7.49
CA PRO A 46 22.59 0.53 7.43
C PRO A 46 22.88 1.65 8.44
N LYS A 47 24.02 1.60 9.12
CA LYS A 47 24.41 2.64 10.07
C LYS A 47 24.70 3.99 9.41
N THR A 48 24.97 4.02 8.11
CA THR A 48 25.27 5.23 7.36
C THR A 48 24.46 5.33 6.08
N LYS A 49 24.08 6.56 5.68
CA LYS A 49 23.36 6.79 4.41
C LYS A 49 24.12 6.29 3.18
N ALA A 50 25.46 6.39 3.21
CA ALA A 50 26.31 5.87 2.13
C ALA A 50 26.30 4.33 2.04
N GLY A 51 25.97 3.65 3.13
CA GLY A 51 25.84 2.20 3.19
C GLY A 51 24.56 1.67 2.55
N GLN A 52 23.52 2.51 2.37
CA GLN A 52 22.21 2.05 1.88
C GLN A 52 22.27 1.44 0.47
N GLY A 53 22.94 2.12 -0.47
CA GLY A 53 23.12 1.60 -1.82
C GLY A 53 23.96 0.30 -1.84
N LYS A 54 25.06 0.28 -1.08
CA LYS A 54 25.90 -0.92 -0.96
C LYS A 54 25.17 -2.09 -0.32
N MET A 55 24.32 -1.81 0.68
CA MET A 55 23.50 -2.84 1.33
C MET A 55 22.53 -3.48 0.34
N GLY A 56 21.83 -2.67 -0.49
CA GLY A 56 20.92 -3.19 -1.50
C GLY A 56 21.62 -4.10 -2.51
N GLU A 57 22.79 -3.69 -3.02
CA GLU A 57 23.58 -4.53 -3.94
C GLU A 57 24.10 -5.82 -3.27
N ALA A 58 24.53 -5.73 -2.02
CA ALA A 58 25.00 -6.88 -1.27
C ALA A 58 23.88 -7.89 -0.98
N LEU A 59 22.71 -7.40 -0.55
CA LEU A 59 21.54 -8.25 -0.32
C LEU A 59 21.04 -8.92 -1.59
N ALA A 60 21.08 -8.21 -2.73
CA ALA A 60 20.72 -8.79 -4.02
C ALA A 60 21.66 -9.95 -4.40
N LYS A 61 22.97 -9.78 -4.22
CA LYS A 61 23.97 -10.84 -4.47
C LYS A 61 23.76 -12.05 -3.55
N LEU A 62 23.54 -11.82 -2.26
CA LEU A 62 23.27 -12.89 -1.30
C LEU A 62 21.98 -13.65 -1.63
N ALA A 63 20.93 -12.95 -2.10
CA ALA A 63 19.70 -13.59 -2.55
C ALA A 63 19.85 -14.36 -3.88
N GLU A 64 20.87 -14.02 -4.70
CA GLU A 64 21.21 -14.83 -5.89
C GLU A 64 21.94 -16.13 -5.52
N GLU A 65 22.76 -16.08 -4.45
CA GLU A 65 23.50 -17.25 -3.97
C GLU A 65 22.62 -18.24 -3.19
N ASP A 66 21.67 -17.71 -2.42
CA ASP A 66 20.80 -18.50 -1.55
C ASP A 66 19.32 -18.27 -1.88
N PRO A 67 18.67 -19.22 -2.54
CA PRO A 67 17.26 -19.11 -2.92
C PRO A 67 16.28 -19.17 -1.74
N THR A 68 16.73 -19.57 -0.54
CA THR A 68 15.91 -19.57 0.69
C THR A 68 15.99 -18.24 1.43
N PHE A 69 16.89 -17.35 1.04
CA PHE A 69 17.03 -16.00 1.56
C PHE A 69 16.24 -15.02 0.69
N ARG A 70 15.46 -14.18 1.32
CA ARG A 70 14.74 -13.08 0.65
C ARG A 70 15.03 -11.74 1.32
N ALA A 71 15.12 -10.70 0.51
CA ALA A 71 15.23 -9.33 0.99
C ALA A 71 14.24 -8.46 0.23
N HIS A 72 13.46 -7.66 0.95
CA HIS A 72 12.51 -6.73 0.38
C HIS A 72 12.38 -5.47 1.24
N THR A 73 11.93 -4.39 0.65
CA THR A 73 11.62 -3.16 1.40
C THR A 73 10.13 -3.14 1.70
N ASN A 74 9.78 -3.02 2.97
CA ASN A 74 8.41 -2.79 3.38
C ASN A 74 8.02 -1.36 3.00
N GLN A 75 7.04 -1.20 2.12
CA GLN A 75 6.60 0.11 1.62
C GLN A 75 5.93 0.98 2.68
N GLU A 76 5.33 0.37 3.69
CA GLU A 76 4.62 1.07 4.76
C GLU A 76 5.57 1.62 5.83
N THR A 77 6.54 0.80 6.26
CA THR A 77 7.51 1.19 7.31
C THR A 77 8.80 1.79 6.74
N GLY A 78 9.04 1.62 5.43
CA GLY A 78 10.29 1.99 4.77
C GLY A 78 11.50 1.15 5.17
N GLN A 79 11.33 0.14 6.03
CA GLN A 79 12.41 -0.73 6.48
C GLN A 79 12.76 -1.78 5.43
N THR A 80 14.04 -2.11 5.35
CA THR A 80 14.49 -3.29 4.60
C THR A 80 14.34 -4.50 5.49
N ILE A 81 13.56 -5.49 5.03
CA ILE A 81 13.30 -6.75 5.71
C ILE A 81 14.12 -7.84 5.05
N ILE A 82 14.79 -8.65 5.84
CA ILE A 82 15.46 -9.88 5.44
C ILE A 82 14.73 -11.07 6.02
N ALA A 83 14.49 -12.07 5.20
CA ALA A 83 13.75 -13.27 5.56
C ALA A 83 14.57 -14.52 5.27
N GLY A 84 14.56 -15.47 6.18
CA GLY A 84 15.35 -16.69 6.10
C GLY A 84 14.75 -17.87 6.86
N MET A 85 15.42 -19.03 6.79
CA MET A 85 14.97 -20.29 7.36
C MET A 85 15.13 -20.39 8.89
N GLY A 86 15.86 -19.46 9.50
CA GLY A 86 16.10 -19.46 10.96
C GLY A 86 17.03 -18.34 11.39
N GLU A 87 17.11 -18.14 12.70
CA GLU A 87 17.91 -17.06 13.31
C GLU A 87 19.39 -17.17 12.94
N LEU A 88 19.96 -18.36 13.07
CA LEU A 88 21.36 -18.61 12.70
C LEU A 88 21.64 -18.35 11.23
N HIS A 89 20.69 -18.67 10.35
CA HIS A 89 20.81 -18.37 8.93
C HIS A 89 20.93 -16.87 8.68
N LEU A 90 20.05 -16.08 9.28
CA LEU A 90 20.09 -14.61 9.16
C LEU A 90 21.31 -13.99 9.83
N GLU A 91 21.78 -14.53 10.96
CA GLU A 91 23.05 -14.10 11.59
C GLU A 91 24.24 -14.28 10.67
N ILE A 92 24.34 -15.42 9.96
CA ILE A 92 25.39 -15.68 8.98
C ILE A 92 25.30 -14.68 7.83
N ILE A 93 24.14 -14.38 7.33
CA ILE A 93 23.95 -13.39 6.26
C ILE A 93 24.41 -12.00 6.72
N VAL A 94 24.05 -11.59 7.92
CA VAL A 94 24.50 -10.30 8.50
C VAL A 94 26.01 -10.27 8.71
N ASP A 95 26.61 -11.35 9.18
CA ASP A 95 28.08 -11.47 9.33
C ASP A 95 28.78 -11.37 7.96
N ARG A 96 28.23 -12.00 6.92
CA ARG A 96 28.73 -11.88 5.55
C ARG A 96 28.61 -10.46 5.00
N LEU A 97 27.50 -9.74 5.28
CA LEU A 97 27.35 -8.33 4.92
C LEU A 97 28.49 -7.48 5.49
N LEU A 98 28.86 -7.73 6.75
CA LEU A 98 29.96 -7.00 7.39
C LEU A 98 31.33 -7.39 6.82
N ARG A 99 31.63 -8.69 6.71
CA ARG A 99 32.97 -9.18 6.36
C ARG A 99 33.27 -9.10 4.87
N GLU A 100 32.33 -9.47 4.02
CA GLU A 100 32.54 -9.54 2.57
C GLU A 100 32.23 -8.22 1.88
N PHE A 101 31.15 -7.55 2.29
CA PHE A 101 30.68 -6.32 1.64
C PHE A 101 31.04 -5.04 2.39
N HIS A 102 31.60 -5.16 3.61
CA HIS A 102 31.97 -4.03 4.46
C HIS A 102 30.80 -3.06 4.74
N VAL A 103 29.61 -3.61 4.93
CA VAL A 103 28.39 -2.88 5.26
C VAL A 103 28.05 -3.11 6.73
N GLU A 104 28.16 -2.07 7.54
CA GLU A 104 27.71 -2.09 8.91
C GLU A 104 26.20 -1.82 8.96
N ALA A 105 25.46 -2.72 9.60
CA ALA A 105 24.01 -2.62 9.73
C ALA A 105 23.57 -2.89 11.17
N ASN A 106 22.46 -2.27 11.56
CA ASN A 106 21.71 -2.61 12.76
C ASN A 106 20.63 -3.62 12.37
N VAL A 107 20.45 -4.63 13.20
CA VAL A 107 19.44 -5.67 13.00
C VAL A 107 18.47 -5.64 14.19
N GLY A 108 17.20 -5.75 13.91
CA GLY A 108 16.15 -5.73 14.92
C GLY A 108 14.86 -6.40 14.45
N ALA A 109 13.86 -6.43 15.31
CA ALA A 109 12.54 -6.88 14.93
C ALA A 109 11.91 -5.89 13.92
N PRO A 110 11.15 -6.38 12.91
CA PRO A 110 10.39 -5.53 12.03
C PRO A 110 9.40 -4.65 12.79
N GLN A 111 9.20 -3.43 12.32
CA GLN A 111 8.16 -2.56 12.87
C GLN A 111 6.79 -3.07 12.45
N VAL A 112 5.85 -3.06 13.40
CA VAL A 112 4.45 -3.40 13.12
C VAL A 112 3.80 -2.19 12.43
N ALA A 113 3.24 -2.41 11.24
CA ALA A 113 2.43 -1.42 10.55
C ALA A 113 1.01 -1.45 11.13
N TYR A 114 0.73 -0.53 12.04
CA TYR A 114 -0.62 -0.38 12.60
C TYR A 114 -1.58 0.19 11.56
N LYS A 115 -2.83 -0.24 11.65
CA LYS A 115 -3.94 0.25 10.84
C LYS A 115 -5.11 0.59 11.74
N GLU A 116 -5.91 1.56 11.33
CA GLU A 116 -7.18 1.90 11.97
C GLU A 116 -8.33 1.22 11.22
N ALA A 117 -9.44 0.96 11.90
CA ALA A 117 -10.62 0.37 11.28
C ALA A 117 -11.90 0.80 12.00
N PHE A 118 -12.98 0.90 11.23
CA PHE A 118 -14.32 1.05 11.78
C PHE A 118 -14.80 -0.27 12.38
N THR A 119 -15.41 -0.19 13.57
CA THR A 119 -16.01 -1.35 14.24
C THR A 119 -17.55 -1.35 14.18
N LYS A 120 -18.15 -0.20 13.86
CA LYS A 120 -19.60 -0.01 13.80
C LYS A 120 -19.96 0.89 12.64
N ALA A 121 -21.21 0.78 12.16
CA ALA A 121 -21.77 1.73 11.22
C ALA A 121 -22.05 3.06 11.93
N VAL A 122 -21.68 4.16 11.27
CA VAL A 122 -21.84 5.54 11.75
C VAL A 122 -22.41 6.40 10.62
N GLU A 123 -23.40 7.21 10.93
CA GLU A 123 -23.95 8.23 10.01
C GLU A 123 -23.52 9.60 10.48
N VAL A 124 -22.99 10.39 9.57
CA VAL A 124 -22.46 11.74 9.84
C VAL A 124 -23.11 12.75 8.90
N ASP A 125 -23.55 13.85 9.47
CA ASP A 125 -24.09 15.03 8.77
C ASP A 125 -23.03 16.16 8.86
N SER A 126 -22.18 16.27 7.84
CA SER A 126 -21.05 17.19 7.82
C SER A 126 -21.32 18.40 6.94
N LYS A 127 -21.20 19.58 7.54
CA LYS A 127 -21.42 20.86 6.88
C LYS A 127 -20.21 21.77 7.01
N TYR A 128 -19.57 22.05 5.89
CA TYR A 128 -18.55 23.07 5.79
C TYR A 128 -19.14 24.36 5.25
N ALA A 129 -19.22 25.39 6.09
CA ALA A 129 -19.69 26.72 5.71
C ALA A 129 -18.70 27.76 6.25
N LYS A 130 -18.04 28.48 5.33
CA LYS A 130 -17.10 29.54 5.70
C LYS A 130 -17.35 30.77 4.84
N GLN A 131 -17.53 31.93 5.50
CA GLN A 131 -17.68 33.19 4.82
C GLN A 131 -16.62 34.16 5.39
N SER A 132 -15.69 34.57 4.53
CA SER A 132 -14.62 35.50 4.90
C SER A 132 -14.53 36.58 3.83
N GLY A 133 -15.40 37.64 3.95
CA GLY A 133 -15.27 38.86 3.18
C GLY A 133 -15.25 38.72 1.66
N GLY A 134 -16.25 38.06 1.06
CA GLY A 134 -16.33 37.82 -0.38
C GLY A 134 -17.22 36.62 -0.70
N ARG A 135 -16.89 35.87 -1.76
CA ARG A 135 -17.57 34.63 -2.14
C ARG A 135 -17.40 33.60 -0.99
N GLY A 136 -18.51 33.07 -0.47
CA GLY A 136 -18.52 32.06 0.58
C GLY A 136 -18.00 30.70 0.08
N GLN A 137 -17.78 29.81 1.01
CA GLN A 137 -17.51 28.38 0.72
C GLN A 137 -18.58 27.55 1.41
N TYR A 138 -19.26 26.69 0.67
CA TYR A 138 -20.33 25.85 1.18
C TYR A 138 -20.23 24.44 0.62
N GLY A 139 -20.15 23.45 1.49
CA GLY A 139 -20.26 22.02 1.18
C GLY A 139 -20.99 21.30 2.30
N HIS A 140 -22.00 20.52 1.96
CA HIS A 140 -22.77 19.77 2.93
C HIS A 140 -23.05 18.38 2.37
N CYS A 141 -22.62 17.35 3.11
CA CYS A 141 -22.81 15.95 2.74
C CYS A 141 -23.22 15.13 3.97
N LYS A 142 -24.13 14.18 3.76
CA LYS A 142 -24.44 13.14 4.72
C LYS A 142 -23.88 11.84 4.23
N VAL A 143 -23.02 11.27 5.05
CA VAL A 143 -22.25 10.06 4.71
C VAL A 143 -22.50 8.99 5.76
N LYS A 144 -22.75 7.78 5.30
CA LYS A 144 -22.79 6.59 6.14
C LYS A 144 -21.49 5.84 5.96
N PHE A 145 -20.81 5.58 7.06
CA PHE A 145 -19.60 4.77 7.11
C PHE A 145 -19.91 3.42 7.73
N GLU A 146 -19.47 2.36 7.10
CA GLU A 146 -19.66 0.99 7.58
C GLU A 146 -18.35 0.22 7.46
N PRO A 147 -18.07 -0.73 8.39
CA PRO A 147 -16.93 -1.62 8.21
C PRO A 147 -17.14 -2.48 6.96
N LEU A 148 -16.10 -2.57 6.14
CA LEU A 148 -16.11 -3.43 4.97
C LEU A 148 -15.81 -4.86 5.43
N GLU A 149 -16.73 -5.79 5.19
CA GLU A 149 -16.51 -7.20 5.53
C GLU A 149 -15.42 -7.80 4.65
N ALA A 150 -14.58 -8.67 5.22
CA ALA A 150 -13.44 -9.30 4.55
C ALA A 150 -13.79 -10.13 3.29
N ASN A 151 -15.08 -10.40 3.06
CA ASN A 151 -15.60 -11.17 1.92
C ASN A 151 -16.18 -10.27 0.83
N CYS A 152 -15.50 -9.18 0.47
CA CYS A 152 -15.95 -8.26 -0.59
C CYS A 152 -15.91 -8.83 -2.02
N GLU A 153 -15.85 -10.13 -2.21
CA GLU A 153 -16.03 -10.79 -3.51
C GLU A 153 -17.39 -10.55 -4.17
N LYS A 154 -18.35 -9.93 -3.47
CA LYS A 154 -19.74 -9.71 -3.94
C LYS A 154 -20.03 -8.31 -4.46
N PHE A 155 -19.11 -7.38 -4.41
CA PHE A 155 -19.33 -6.07 -5.02
C PHE A 155 -19.00 -6.14 -6.50
N GLU A 156 -20.02 -6.16 -7.34
CA GLU A 156 -19.88 -5.87 -8.76
C GLU A 156 -19.39 -4.42 -8.88
N PHE A 157 -18.18 -4.26 -9.38
CA PHE A 157 -17.60 -2.95 -9.63
C PHE A 157 -18.41 -2.26 -10.74
N ASP A 158 -19.21 -1.26 -10.39
CA ASP A 158 -19.79 -0.33 -11.35
C ASP A 158 -18.85 0.88 -11.48
N PRO A 159 -18.11 0.99 -12.59
CA PRO A 159 -17.18 2.10 -12.80
C PRO A 159 -17.86 3.48 -12.88
N LYS A 160 -19.22 3.52 -12.92
CA LYS A 160 -19.97 4.78 -12.95
C LYS A 160 -20.49 5.21 -11.57
N ALA A 161 -20.60 4.30 -10.62
CA ALA A 161 -21.16 4.55 -9.29
C ALA A 161 -20.13 4.35 -8.17
N ASN A 162 -19.16 3.46 -8.35
CA ASN A 162 -18.26 3.03 -7.29
C ASN A 162 -16.81 3.38 -7.65
N ILE A 163 -16.13 4.08 -6.79
CA ILE A 163 -14.69 4.35 -6.89
C ILE A 163 -13.99 3.38 -5.94
N LEU A 164 -13.37 2.34 -6.49
CA LEU A 164 -12.50 1.45 -5.74
C LEU A 164 -11.11 2.08 -5.63
N ILE A 165 -10.72 2.39 -4.40
CA ILE A 165 -9.44 3.04 -4.14
C ILE A 165 -8.52 2.05 -3.43
N ASN A 166 -7.49 1.59 -4.14
CA ASN A 166 -6.43 0.66 -3.77
C ASN A 166 -6.76 -0.85 -3.85
N ASP A 167 -5.73 -1.63 -4.16
CA ASP A 167 -5.71 -3.09 -4.17
C ASP A 167 -4.73 -3.56 -3.04
N PRO A 168 -5.21 -4.21 -1.98
CA PRO A 168 -6.59 -4.60 -1.67
C PRO A 168 -7.49 -3.40 -1.31
N PRO A 169 -8.82 -3.51 -1.46
CA PRO A 169 -9.73 -2.39 -1.26
C PRO A 169 -9.71 -1.93 0.20
N THR A 170 -9.15 -0.76 0.43
CA THR A 170 -9.09 -0.13 1.76
C THR A 170 -10.29 0.75 2.02
N LEU A 171 -10.81 1.36 0.97
CA LEU A 171 -11.97 2.24 0.99
C LEU A 171 -12.85 1.96 -0.24
N LEU A 172 -14.11 1.65 -0.01
CA LEU A 172 -15.15 1.61 -1.03
C LEU A 172 -16.01 2.86 -0.90
N PHE A 173 -16.03 3.69 -1.93
CA PHE A 173 -16.87 4.88 -1.97
C PHE A 173 -18.06 4.67 -2.90
N GLU A 174 -19.26 4.93 -2.41
CA GLU A 174 -20.52 4.83 -3.15
C GLU A 174 -21.34 6.10 -3.00
N SER A 175 -22.14 6.43 -4.01
CA SER A 175 -23.10 7.51 -3.94
C SER A 175 -24.49 7.05 -4.30
N THR A 176 -25.40 7.18 -3.35
CA THR A 176 -26.84 6.90 -3.52
C THR A 176 -27.68 8.18 -3.48
N VAL A 177 -27.07 9.34 -3.78
CA VAL A 177 -27.75 10.63 -3.80
C VAL A 177 -28.87 10.65 -4.82
N VAL A 178 -30.09 10.96 -4.38
CA VAL A 178 -31.31 11.04 -5.20
C VAL A 178 -31.81 12.48 -5.25
N GLY A 179 -32.40 12.86 -6.40
CA GLY A 179 -33.04 14.18 -6.54
C GLY A 179 -32.11 15.38 -6.75
N GLY A 180 -30.78 15.14 -6.92
CA GLY A 180 -29.85 16.23 -7.22
C GLY A 180 -29.54 17.15 -6.03
N SER A 181 -29.71 16.65 -4.79
CA SER A 181 -29.35 17.39 -3.56
C SER A 181 -27.87 17.77 -3.54
N ILE A 182 -27.01 16.98 -4.16
CA ILE A 182 -25.61 17.29 -4.48
C ILE A 182 -25.43 17.17 -6.00
N PRO A 183 -24.91 18.18 -6.69
CA PRO A 183 -24.54 18.08 -8.10
C PRO A 183 -23.52 16.98 -8.32
N LYS A 184 -23.70 16.21 -9.41
CA LYS A 184 -22.83 15.05 -9.70
C LYS A 184 -21.35 15.39 -9.83
N GLU A 185 -21.04 16.62 -10.19
CA GLU A 185 -19.67 17.13 -10.30
C GLU A 185 -18.93 17.22 -8.96
N TYR A 186 -19.65 17.38 -7.82
CA TYR A 186 -19.06 17.49 -6.49
C TYR A 186 -18.93 16.17 -5.74
N ILE A 187 -19.61 15.12 -6.20
CA ILE A 187 -19.56 13.79 -5.56
C ILE A 187 -18.14 13.20 -5.54
N PRO A 188 -17.36 13.25 -6.65
CA PRO A 188 -15.97 12.78 -6.63
C PRO A 188 -15.10 13.51 -5.60
N ALA A 189 -15.29 14.83 -5.45
CA ALA A 189 -14.53 15.62 -4.50
C ALA A 189 -14.79 15.22 -3.03
N VAL A 190 -16.03 14.80 -2.69
CA VAL A 190 -16.33 14.22 -1.37
C VAL A 190 -15.54 12.92 -1.17
N GLY A 191 -15.50 12.05 -2.19
CA GLY A 191 -14.75 10.79 -2.16
C GLY A 191 -13.26 11.01 -1.97
N GLU A 192 -12.66 11.95 -2.69
CA GLU A 192 -11.24 12.34 -2.54
C GLU A 192 -10.93 12.85 -1.14
N GLY A 193 -11.81 13.70 -0.57
CA GLY A 193 -11.66 14.20 0.80
C GLY A 193 -11.72 13.10 1.87
N ILE A 194 -12.60 12.11 1.69
CA ILE A 194 -12.68 10.92 2.55
C ILE A 194 -11.40 10.08 2.41
N GLN A 195 -10.93 9.87 1.19
CA GLN A 195 -9.71 9.10 0.90
C GLN A 195 -8.48 9.70 1.55
N GLU A 196 -8.28 11.01 1.40
CA GLU A 196 -7.15 11.72 2.00
C GLU A 196 -7.17 11.58 3.52
N ALA A 197 -8.34 11.74 4.14
CA ALA A 197 -8.50 11.57 5.58
C ALA A 197 -8.26 10.12 6.04
N ALA A 198 -8.70 9.13 5.27
CA ALA A 198 -8.48 7.71 5.55
C ALA A 198 -6.98 7.32 5.45
N GLN A 199 -6.25 7.89 4.50
CA GLN A 199 -4.82 7.65 4.35
C GLN A 199 -4.01 8.32 5.47
N ALA A 200 -4.42 9.50 5.92
CA ALA A 200 -3.75 10.21 7.01
C ALA A 200 -3.96 9.55 8.37
N GLY A 201 -5.09 8.85 8.55
CA GLY A 201 -5.52 8.32 9.84
C GLY A 201 -5.99 9.40 10.82
N ILE A 202 -6.74 9.02 11.84
CA ILE A 202 -7.39 9.98 12.76
C ILE A 202 -7.00 9.73 14.22
N LEU A 203 -7.04 8.47 14.67
CA LEU A 203 -6.81 8.12 16.07
C LEU A 203 -5.33 8.12 16.43
N GLY A 204 -4.52 7.43 15.65
CA GLY A 204 -3.09 7.28 15.86
C GLY A 204 -2.24 7.78 14.70
N GLY A 205 -2.86 8.28 13.62
CA GLY A 205 -2.17 8.67 12.39
C GLY A 205 -1.80 7.48 11.50
N PHE A 206 -2.52 6.36 11.65
CA PHE A 206 -2.33 5.17 10.82
C PHE A 206 -3.42 5.06 9.77
N PRO A 207 -3.11 4.61 8.54
CA PRO A 207 -4.10 4.46 7.49
C PRO A 207 -5.28 3.60 7.93
N VAL A 208 -6.49 4.05 7.60
CA VAL A 208 -7.74 3.32 7.90
C VAL A 208 -8.01 2.33 6.79
N LEU A 209 -8.33 1.08 7.16
CA LEU A 209 -8.62 0.00 6.24
C LEU A 209 -10.05 -0.51 6.38
N GLY A 210 -10.58 -1.04 5.28
CA GLY A 210 -11.84 -1.77 5.27
C GLY A 210 -13.06 -0.89 5.57
N VAL A 211 -13.20 0.24 4.87
CA VAL A 211 -14.30 1.18 5.05
C VAL A 211 -15.18 1.24 3.80
N HIS A 212 -16.48 1.12 3.99
CA HIS A 212 -17.49 1.47 3.00
C HIS A 212 -18.08 2.83 3.36
N ALA A 213 -17.95 3.81 2.47
CA ALA A 213 -18.49 5.16 2.63
C ALA A 213 -19.58 5.40 1.59
N ASN A 214 -20.81 5.59 2.03
CA ASN A 214 -21.94 5.89 1.16
C ASN A 214 -22.45 7.31 1.41
N VAL A 215 -22.35 8.16 0.38
CA VAL A 215 -22.99 9.48 0.38
C VAL A 215 -24.42 9.34 -0.10
N TYR A 216 -25.38 9.63 0.77
CA TYR A 216 -26.80 9.42 0.46
C TYR A 216 -27.62 10.71 0.37
N ASP A 217 -27.17 11.80 0.97
CA ASP A 217 -27.87 13.11 0.94
C ASP A 217 -26.87 14.28 1.15
N GLY A 218 -27.37 15.49 1.01
CA GLY A 218 -26.63 16.70 1.26
C GLY A 218 -27.36 17.94 0.75
N SER A 219 -26.64 19.04 0.64
CA SER A 219 -27.19 20.26 0.01
C SER A 219 -26.05 21.09 -0.59
N TYR A 220 -26.38 21.89 -1.57
CA TYR A 220 -25.46 22.81 -2.20
C TYR A 220 -26.04 24.23 -2.26
N HIS A 221 -25.18 25.19 -2.50
CA HIS A 221 -25.54 26.58 -2.69
C HIS A 221 -25.00 27.06 -4.05
N GLU A 222 -25.85 27.58 -4.91
CA GLU A 222 -25.48 27.89 -6.32
C GLU A 222 -24.26 28.80 -6.44
N VAL A 223 -24.03 29.72 -5.49
CA VAL A 223 -22.95 30.70 -5.56
C VAL A 223 -21.71 30.28 -4.77
N ASP A 224 -21.90 29.64 -3.60
CA ASP A 224 -20.84 29.40 -2.62
C ASP A 224 -20.31 27.97 -2.63
N SER A 225 -20.96 27.04 -3.34
CA SER A 225 -20.49 25.67 -3.47
C SER A 225 -19.32 25.57 -4.45
N SER A 226 -18.36 24.70 -4.11
CA SER A 226 -17.18 24.39 -4.92
C SER A 226 -16.69 22.97 -4.61
N GLU A 227 -15.93 22.38 -5.54
CA GLU A 227 -15.28 21.10 -5.34
C GLU A 227 -14.45 21.08 -4.05
N MET A 228 -13.66 22.12 -3.80
CA MET A 228 -12.85 22.26 -2.58
C MET A 228 -13.71 22.27 -1.31
N ALA A 229 -14.88 22.90 -1.32
CA ALA A 229 -15.77 22.93 -0.15
C ALA A 229 -16.34 21.53 0.14
N PHE A 230 -16.68 20.76 -0.90
CA PHE A 230 -17.15 19.38 -0.76
C PHE A 230 -16.03 18.42 -0.38
N HIS A 231 -14.82 18.62 -0.88
CA HIS A 231 -13.64 17.89 -0.45
C HIS A 231 -13.39 18.05 1.06
N ILE A 232 -13.43 19.30 1.55
CA ILE A 232 -13.27 19.58 2.98
C ILE A 232 -14.44 18.97 3.78
N ALA A 233 -15.69 19.07 3.30
CA ALA A 233 -16.84 18.47 3.97
C ALA A 233 -16.70 16.95 4.08
N GLY A 234 -16.22 16.26 3.03
CA GLY A 234 -15.92 14.83 3.04
C GLY A 234 -14.83 14.45 4.05
N SER A 235 -13.74 15.21 4.07
CA SER A 235 -12.66 15.03 5.06
C SER A 235 -13.14 15.26 6.50
N MET A 236 -14.01 16.25 6.72
CA MET A 236 -14.62 16.51 8.03
C MET A 236 -15.57 15.38 8.44
N ALA A 237 -16.42 14.91 7.52
CA ALA A 237 -17.33 13.79 7.76
C ALA A 237 -16.59 12.55 8.24
N PHE A 238 -15.47 12.22 7.59
CA PHE A 238 -14.64 11.07 7.97
C PHE A 238 -14.00 11.24 9.35
N LYS A 239 -13.50 12.44 9.66
CA LYS A 239 -12.90 12.77 10.96
C LYS A 239 -13.91 12.73 12.11
N GLU A 240 -15.15 13.06 11.84
CA GLU A 240 -16.24 13.05 12.84
C GLU A 240 -16.74 11.60 13.06
N ALA A 241 -16.64 10.74 12.05
CA ALA A 241 -17.09 9.36 12.12
C ALA A 241 -16.16 8.45 12.94
N MET A 242 -14.86 8.75 12.97
CA MET A 242 -13.82 8.02 13.73
C MET A 242 -13.76 8.46 15.19
#